data_44856a7f53f90f60b857a59bcb400d1a
#
_entry.id   44856a7f53f90f60b857a59bcb400d1a
#
_cell.length_a   1.000
_cell.length_b   1.000
_cell.length_c   1.000
_cell.angle_alpha   90.00
_cell.angle_beta   90.00
_cell.angle_gamma   90.00
#
_symmetry.space_group_name_H-M   'P 1'
#
loop_
_entity.id
_entity.type
_entity.pdbx_description
1 polymer ?
#
loop_
_entity_poly.entity_id
_entity_poly.type
_entity_poly.pdbx_seq_one_letter_code
_entity_poly.pdbx_strand_id
1 'polypeptide(L)'
;MARYLGPKCKLSRREGTDLFLKSGVRPLESKCKLEVPPGGPTQRRPRLSDYGLQLREKQKLRRMYGVLERQFRNYYKRAAQLKGSTGENLLRLLEGRLDNVVYRMGFASTRAEARQLVSHKSIEVNGKLVNIPSAQLKAGDAVNIREKARKQLRIQSAMEIASQVGLPEWVEVDAKKMAGVLKSLPDREDILPDINENLVVELYSK
;
A
#
# COMPACT_ATOMS: atom_id res chain seq x y z
N MET A 1 -14.48 -2.17 8.28
CA MET A 1 -13.18 -1.68 8.85
C MET A 1 -13.05 -0.18 8.63
N ALA A 2 -12.76 0.59 9.67
CA ALA A 2 -12.53 2.05 9.55
C ALA A 2 -11.34 2.36 8.64
N ARG A 3 -11.44 3.45 7.86
CA ARG A 3 -10.41 3.93 6.93
C ARG A 3 -10.47 5.45 6.82
N TYR A 4 -9.41 6.06 6.30
CA TYR A 4 -9.42 7.48 5.96
C TYR A 4 -10.28 7.74 4.72
N LEU A 5 -11.30 8.60 4.86
CA LEU A 5 -12.24 8.96 3.78
C LEU A 5 -12.01 10.40 3.25
N GLY A 6 -11.12 11.15 3.87
CA GLY A 6 -10.83 12.54 3.50
C GLY A 6 -10.06 12.69 2.19
N PRO A 7 -9.75 13.92 1.81
CA PRO A 7 -9.08 14.24 0.54
C PRO A 7 -7.66 13.68 0.47
N LYS A 8 -7.38 12.84 -0.53
CA LYS A 8 -6.10 12.13 -0.71
C LYS A 8 -4.94 13.07 -1.01
N CYS A 9 -5.15 14.07 -1.86
CA CYS A 9 -4.10 15.06 -2.19
C CYS A 9 -3.62 15.84 -0.96
N LYS A 10 -4.48 16.05 0.05
CA LYS A 10 -4.08 16.67 1.31
C LYS A 10 -3.00 15.86 2.03
N LEU A 11 -3.08 14.53 1.96
CA LEU A 11 -2.09 13.63 2.55
C LEU A 11 -0.75 13.70 1.81
N SER A 12 -0.75 13.58 0.48
CA SER A 12 0.46 13.67 -0.35
C SER A 12 1.13 15.04 -0.19
N ARG A 13 0.36 16.13 -0.22
CA ARG A 13 0.87 17.49 0.02
C ARG A 13 1.49 17.66 1.40
N ARG A 14 0.97 17.00 2.43
CA ARG A 14 1.53 17.07 3.79
C ARG A 14 2.89 16.40 3.88
N GLU A 15 3.08 15.29 3.19
CA GLU A 15 4.37 14.58 3.18
C GLU A 15 5.32 15.10 2.06
N GLY A 16 4.81 15.88 1.10
CA GLY A 16 5.61 16.43 -0.01
C GLY A 16 6.02 15.40 -1.05
N THR A 17 5.41 14.20 -1.02
CA THR A 17 5.74 13.07 -1.90
C THR A 17 4.48 12.40 -2.43
N ASP A 18 4.62 11.63 -3.52
CA ASP A 18 3.54 10.76 -3.95
C ASP A 18 3.38 9.58 -2.99
N LEU A 19 2.17 9.42 -2.48
CA LEU A 19 1.80 8.30 -1.63
C LEU A 19 1.04 7.21 -2.39
N PHE A 20 1.01 7.28 -3.70
CA PHE A 20 0.30 6.33 -4.59
C PHE A 20 -1.19 6.14 -4.22
N LEU A 21 -1.84 7.23 -3.77
CA LEU A 21 -3.24 7.21 -3.34
C LEU A 21 -4.23 7.51 -4.46
N LYS A 22 -3.72 7.92 -5.63
CA LYS A 22 -4.50 8.19 -6.84
C LYS A 22 -4.12 7.19 -7.92
N SER A 23 -5.08 6.92 -8.82
CA SER A 23 -4.79 6.08 -10.00
C SER A 23 -3.67 6.71 -10.86
N GLY A 24 -2.79 5.88 -11.39
CA GLY A 24 -1.67 6.30 -12.24
C GLY A 24 -2.05 6.83 -13.63
N VAL A 25 -3.34 6.87 -13.99
CA VAL A 25 -3.84 7.32 -15.32
C VAL A 25 -3.37 8.73 -15.68
N ARG A 26 -3.25 9.61 -14.68
CA ARG A 26 -2.74 10.98 -14.88
C ARG A 26 -1.63 11.24 -13.87
N PRO A 27 -0.57 11.99 -14.25
CA PRO A 27 0.50 12.36 -13.32
C PRO A 27 -0.06 13.05 -12.08
N LEU A 28 0.58 12.82 -10.93
CA LEU A 28 0.12 13.38 -9.67
C LEU A 28 0.20 14.92 -9.66
N GLU A 29 1.20 15.48 -10.30
CA GLU A 29 1.44 16.92 -10.43
C GLU A 29 0.23 17.65 -11.06
N SER A 30 -0.42 17.02 -12.05
CA SER A 30 -1.64 17.58 -12.65
C SER A 30 -2.86 17.57 -11.71
N LYS A 31 -2.82 16.77 -10.64
CA LYS A 31 -3.92 16.60 -9.68
C LYS A 31 -3.64 17.24 -8.32
N CYS A 32 -2.39 17.33 -7.93
CA CYS A 32 -1.97 17.76 -6.58
C CYS A 32 -0.77 18.70 -6.69
N LYS A 33 -0.88 19.89 -6.12
CA LYS A 33 0.27 20.81 -5.96
C LYS A 33 1.11 20.36 -4.76
N LEU A 34 2.08 19.45 -4.99
CA LEU A 34 2.87 18.83 -3.90
C LEU A 34 3.72 19.83 -3.13
N GLU A 35 4.22 20.85 -3.80
CA GLU A 35 5.08 21.88 -3.21
C GLU A 35 4.36 22.76 -2.18
N VAL A 36 3.03 22.86 -2.30
CA VAL A 36 2.22 23.69 -1.41
C VAL A 36 1.62 22.85 -0.28
N PRO A 37 2.08 23.00 0.96
CA PRO A 37 1.52 22.27 2.09
C PRO A 37 0.04 22.59 2.30
N PRO A 38 -0.75 21.70 2.91
CA PRO A 38 -2.13 22.00 3.23
C PRO A 38 -2.21 23.11 4.28
N GLY A 39 -3.09 24.08 4.07
CA GLY A 39 -3.30 25.23 4.96
C GLY A 39 -2.90 26.57 4.39
N GLY A 40 -2.19 26.62 3.28
CA GLY A 40 -1.84 27.84 2.54
C GLY A 40 -0.38 27.95 2.13
N PRO A 41 -0.08 28.82 1.15
CA PRO A 41 1.26 28.97 0.57
C PRO A 41 2.24 29.77 1.45
N THR A 42 1.75 30.54 2.40
CA THR A 42 2.52 31.57 3.13
C THR A 42 3.23 31.06 4.40
N GLN A 43 2.99 29.84 4.81
CA GLN A 43 3.67 29.32 6.00
C GLN A 43 5.11 28.89 5.65
N ARG A 44 6.10 29.55 6.23
CA ARG A 44 7.48 29.05 6.24
C ARG A 44 7.49 27.64 6.81
N ARG A 45 8.11 26.70 6.10
CA ARG A 45 8.30 25.35 6.63
C ARG A 45 9.33 25.42 7.77
N PRO A 46 8.96 25.20 9.03
CA PRO A 46 9.93 25.16 10.11
C PRO A 46 10.87 23.98 9.90
N ARG A 47 12.12 24.10 10.36
CA ARG A 47 13.04 22.97 10.42
C ARG A 47 12.41 21.89 11.30
N LEU A 48 12.33 20.68 10.77
CA LEU A 48 11.81 19.54 11.52
C LEU A 48 12.84 19.12 12.59
N SER A 49 12.35 18.89 13.81
CA SER A 49 13.13 18.18 14.83
C SER A 49 13.25 16.70 14.48
N ASP A 50 14.15 15.98 15.14
CA ASP A 50 14.32 14.52 14.92
C ASP A 50 13.01 13.77 15.18
N TYR A 51 12.30 14.13 16.25
CA TYR A 51 10.95 13.60 16.48
C TYR A 51 10.00 13.91 15.33
N GLY A 52 10.08 15.13 14.78
CA GLY A 52 9.27 15.55 13.64
C GLY A 52 9.57 14.70 12.39
N LEU A 53 10.84 14.40 12.12
CA LEU A 53 11.26 13.54 11.01
C LEU A 53 10.73 12.10 11.19
N GLN A 54 10.94 11.51 12.36
CA GLN A 54 10.45 10.17 12.70
C GLN A 54 8.93 10.09 12.57
N LEU A 55 8.21 11.10 13.05
CA LEU A 55 6.76 11.17 12.95
C LEU A 55 6.29 11.27 11.49
N ARG A 56 6.95 12.09 10.66
CA ARG A 56 6.61 12.23 9.24
C ARG A 56 6.82 10.92 8.49
N GLU A 57 7.93 10.24 8.71
CA GLU A 57 8.22 8.97 8.06
C GLU A 57 7.19 7.89 8.45
N LYS A 58 6.87 7.79 9.73
CA LYS A 58 5.78 6.90 10.18
C LYS A 58 4.45 7.24 9.51
N GLN A 59 4.08 8.53 9.44
CA GLN A 59 2.82 8.96 8.84
C GLN A 59 2.80 8.72 7.34
N LYS A 60 3.92 8.91 6.63
CA LYS A 60 4.10 8.60 5.21
C LYS A 60 3.80 7.12 4.96
N LEU A 61 4.51 6.23 5.66
CA LEU A 61 4.34 4.79 5.52
C LEU A 61 2.90 4.34 5.84
N ARG A 62 2.36 4.76 6.97
CA ARG A 62 0.99 4.43 7.38
C ARG A 62 -0.07 4.87 6.37
N ARG A 63 0.09 6.06 5.79
CA ARG A 63 -0.84 6.63 4.80
C ARG A 63 -0.77 5.91 3.47
N MET A 64 0.41 5.54 3.05
CA MET A 64 0.68 4.81 1.82
C MET A 64 -0.06 3.47 1.78
N TYR A 65 -0.02 2.71 2.89
CA TYR A 65 -0.75 1.44 3.02
C TYR A 65 -2.21 1.62 3.50
N GLY A 66 -2.65 2.84 3.79
CA GLY A 66 -4.02 3.12 4.24
C GLY A 66 -4.40 2.48 5.58
N VAL A 67 -3.42 2.26 6.45
CA VAL A 67 -3.58 1.64 7.76
C VAL A 67 -3.82 2.71 8.83
N LEU A 68 -4.72 2.46 9.80
CA LEU A 68 -4.94 3.34 10.95
C LEU A 68 -3.89 3.09 12.04
N GLU A 69 -3.68 4.09 12.91
CA GLU A 69 -2.61 4.09 13.92
C GLU A 69 -2.59 2.85 14.80
N ARG A 70 -3.74 2.47 15.37
CA ARG A 70 -3.83 1.27 16.23
C ARG A 70 -3.40 -0.01 15.50
N GLN A 71 -3.83 -0.16 14.27
CA GLN A 71 -3.47 -1.33 13.46
C GLN A 71 -1.99 -1.29 13.06
N PHE A 72 -1.46 -0.12 12.72
CA PHE A 72 -0.06 0.06 12.39
C PHE A 72 0.85 -0.29 13.58
N ARG A 73 0.50 0.17 14.79
CA ARG A 73 1.20 -0.18 16.03
C ARG A 73 1.18 -1.69 16.29
N ASN A 74 0.07 -2.37 15.96
CA ASN A 74 0.01 -3.83 16.08
C ASN A 74 0.94 -4.54 15.09
N TYR A 75 1.08 -4.03 13.86
CA TYR A 75 2.07 -4.53 12.89
C TYR A 75 3.50 -4.32 13.41
N TYR A 76 3.81 -3.16 13.95
CA TYR A 76 5.11 -2.91 14.57
C TYR A 76 5.42 -3.89 15.71
N LYS A 77 4.49 -4.07 16.66
CA LYS A 77 4.66 -5.04 17.75
C LYS A 77 4.93 -6.46 17.24
N ARG A 78 4.20 -6.88 16.21
CA ARG A 78 4.41 -8.19 15.58
C ARG A 78 5.76 -8.27 14.86
N ALA A 79 6.16 -7.22 14.15
CA ALA A 79 7.45 -7.15 13.48
C ALA A 79 8.63 -7.25 14.44
N ALA A 80 8.53 -6.63 15.62
CA ALA A 80 9.55 -6.68 16.68
C ALA A 80 9.69 -8.06 17.33
N GLN A 81 8.67 -8.92 17.22
CA GLN A 81 8.73 -10.31 17.73
C GLN A 81 9.35 -11.30 16.74
N LEU A 82 9.45 -10.91 15.47
CA LEU A 82 10.03 -11.75 14.42
C LEU A 82 11.56 -11.65 14.43
N LYS A 83 12.24 -12.72 14.05
CA LYS A 83 13.70 -12.73 13.88
C LYS A 83 14.10 -11.80 12.73
N GLY A 84 15.23 -11.11 12.89
CA GLY A 84 15.80 -10.19 11.89
C GLY A 84 15.48 -8.73 12.16
N SER A 85 15.64 -7.88 11.12
CA SER A 85 15.40 -6.44 11.21
C SER A 85 13.92 -6.13 11.42
N THR A 86 13.59 -5.40 12.50
CA THR A 86 12.21 -4.99 12.81
C THR A 86 11.61 -4.14 11.69
N GLY A 87 12.41 -3.27 11.07
CA GLY A 87 11.96 -2.41 9.97
C GLY A 87 11.59 -3.22 8.74
N GLU A 88 12.45 -4.14 8.30
CA GLU A 88 12.16 -5.03 7.17
C GLU A 88 10.95 -5.91 7.44
N ASN A 89 10.86 -6.51 8.63
CA ASN A 89 9.72 -7.32 9.03
C ASN A 89 8.41 -6.51 8.98
N LEU A 90 8.45 -5.24 9.41
CA LEU A 90 7.29 -4.34 9.32
C LEU A 90 6.87 -4.13 7.87
N LEU A 91 7.82 -3.85 6.98
CA LEU A 91 7.55 -3.66 5.55
C LEU A 91 7.00 -4.95 4.91
N ARG A 92 7.60 -6.11 5.19
CA ARG A 92 7.11 -7.42 4.71
C ARG A 92 5.69 -7.71 5.18
N LEU A 93 5.37 -7.41 6.44
CA LEU A 93 4.01 -7.56 6.97
C LEU A 93 3.00 -6.62 6.30
N LEU A 94 3.41 -5.41 5.92
CA LEU A 94 2.55 -4.46 5.20
C LEU A 94 2.37 -4.87 3.73
N GLU A 95 3.42 -5.34 3.07
CA GLU A 95 3.35 -5.82 1.69
C GLU A 95 2.56 -7.14 1.57
N GLY A 96 2.67 -8.05 2.54
CA GLY A 96 1.93 -9.32 2.57
C GLY A 96 0.42 -9.20 2.85
N ARG A 97 -0.14 -8.03 3.01
CA ARG A 97 -1.59 -7.81 3.18
C ARG A 97 -2.33 -8.09 1.89
N LEU A 98 -3.47 -8.77 1.97
CA LEU A 98 -4.28 -9.09 0.80
C LEU A 98 -4.68 -7.86 -0.02
N ASP A 99 -5.10 -6.74 0.61
CA ASP A 99 -5.44 -5.51 -0.10
C ASP A 99 -4.23 -4.93 -0.87
N ASN A 100 -3.03 -5.05 -0.31
CA ASN A 100 -1.83 -4.60 -0.97
C ASN A 100 -1.37 -5.56 -2.08
N VAL A 101 -1.41 -6.87 -1.86
CA VAL A 101 -1.04 -7.86 -2.89
C VAL A 101 -1.96 -7.75 -4.10
N VAL A 102 -3.28 -7.58 -3.91
CA VAL A 102 -4.24 -7.33 -5.01
C VAL A 102 -3.89 -6.07 -5.81
N TYR A 103 -3.41 -5.01 -5.13
CA TYR A 103 -2.90 -3.81 -5.79
C TYR A 103 -1.61 -4.08 -6.55
N ARG A 104 -0.64 -4.80 -5.96
CA ARG A 104 0.64 -5.15 -6.60
C ARG A 104 0.50 -6.08 -7.80
N MET A 105 -0.49 -6.95 -7.79
CA MET A 105 -0.88 -7.80 -8.93
C MET A 105 -1.60 -7.02 -10.05
N GLY A 106 -1.85 -5.72 -9.87
CA GLY A 106 -2.49 -4.89 -10.88
C GLY A 106 -4.01 -5.07 -11.01
N PHE A 107 -4.66 -5.81 -10.13
CA PHE A 107 -6.12 -5.98 -10.15
C PHE A 107 -6.90 -4.72 -9.70
N ALA A 108 -6.20 -3.73 -9.19
CA ALA A 108 -6.77 -2.45 -8.79
C ALA A 108 -5.77 -1.31 -9.05
N SER A 109 -6.26 -0.15 -9.44
CA SER A 109 -5.43 1.03 -9.71
C SER A 109 -4.90 1.72 -8.44
N THR A 110 -5.50 1.42 -7.29
CA THR A 110 -5.08 1.95 -5.98
C THR A 110 -5.32 0.93 -4.87
N ARG A 111 -4.54 1.02 -3.76
CA ARG A 111 -4.78 0.20 -2.56
C ARG A 111 -6.19 0.38 -1.97
N ALA A 112 -6.78 1.56 -2.11
CA ALA A 112 -8.15 1.82 -1.65
C ALA A 112 -9.20 1.06 -2.48
N GLU A 113 -8.97 0.94 -3.78
CA GLU A 113 -9.80 0.15 -4.69
C GLU A 113 -9.61 -1.36 -4.43
N ALA A 114 -8.37 -1.82 -4.32
CA ALA A 114 -8.06 -3.19 -3.94
C ALA A 114 -8.77 -3.60 -2.65
N ARG A 115 -8.72 -2.75 -1.63
CA ARG A 115 -9.45 -2.95 -0.38
C ARG A 115 -10.96 -3.06 -0.58
N GLN A 116 -11.52 -2.28 -1.49
CA GLN A 116 -12.94 -2.37 -1.82
C GLN A 116 -13.27 -3.69 -2.51
N LEU A 117 -12.44 -4.12 -3.48
CA LEU A 117 -12.63 -5.41 -4.16
C LEU A 117 -12.64 -6.58 -3.17
N VAL A 118 -11.68 -6.61 -2.24
CA VAL A 118 -11.63 -7.64 -1.18
C VAL A 118 -12.87 -7.57 -0.30
N SER A 119 -13.23 -6.37 0.22
CA SER A 119 -14.39 -6.22 1.12
C SER A 119 -15.72 -6.60 0.45
N HIS A 120 -15.82 -6.40 -0.87
CA HIS A 120 -17.00 -6.75 -1.67
C HIS A 120 -17.00 -8.21 -2.16
N LYS A 121 -16.12 -9.06 -1.60
CA LYS A 121 -16.05 -10.48 -1.92
C LYS A 121 -15.76 -10.76 -3.39
N SER A 122 -14.95 -9.94 -4.04
CA SER A 122 -14.54 -10.10 -5.43
C SER A 122 -13.24 -10.91 -5.58
N ILE A 123 -12.58 -11.27 -4.47
CA ILE A 123 -11.28 -11.93 -4.43
C ILE A 123 -11.39 -13.28 -3.74
N GLU A 124 -10.73 -14.26 -4.30
CA GLU A 124 -10.53 -15.61 -3.75
C GLU A 124 -9.04 -15.85 -3.51
N VAL A 125 -8.71 -16.51 -2.41
CA VAL A 125 -7.36 -16.94 -2.07
C VAL A 125 -7.38 -18.46 -1.92
N ASN A 126 -6.55 -19.14 -2.70
CA ASN A 126 -6.49 -20.61 -2.74
C ASN A 126 -7.90 -21.25 -2.92
N GLY A 127 -8.71 -20.67 -3.82
CA GLY A 127 -10.07 -21.13 -4.10
C GLY A 127 -11.11 -20.80 -3.02
N LYS A 128 -10.73 -20.11 -1.95
CA LYS A 128 -11.64 -19.70 -0.86
C LYS A 128 -11.92 -18.20 -0.92
N LEU A 129 -13.17 -17.84 -0.74
CA LEU A 129 -13.59 -16.44 -0.69
C LEU A 129 -13.06 -15.75 0.55
N VAL A 130 -12.30 -14.66 0.38
CA VAL A 130 -11.75 -13.87 1.48
C VAL A 130 -12.23 -12.42 1.37
N ASN A 131 -12.85 -11.91 2.45
CA ASN A 131 -13.36 -10.53 2.53
C ASN A 131 -12.63 -9.67 3.56
N ILE A 132 -11.48 -10.13 4.05
CA ILE A 132 -10.66 -9.44 5.06
C ILE A 132 -9.45 -8.81 4.38
N PRO A 133 -9.42 -7.47 4.15
CA PRO A 133 -8.31 -6.81 3.47
C PRO A 133 -6.95 -6.92 4.17
N SER A 134 -6.95 -7.13 5.48
CA SER A 134 -5.74 -7.30 6.29
C SER A 134 -5.30 -8.76 6.42
N ALA A 135 -5.91 -9.70 5.72
CA ALA A 135 -5.44 -11.09 5.67
C ALA A 135 -3.98 -11.11 5.20
N GLN A 136 -3.16 -11.88 5.90
CA GLN A 136 -1.75 -12.04 5.56
C GLN A 136 -1.58 -13.21 4.60
N LEU A 137 -0.98 -12.94 3.46
CA LEU A 137 -0.63 -13.96 2.47
C LEU A 137 0.79 -14.47 2.72
N LYS A 138 1.02 -15.69 2.27
CA LYS A 138 2.31 -16.37 2.31
C LYS A 138 2.80 -16.63 0.89
N ALA A 139 4.08 -16.87 0.74
CA ALA A 139 4.63 -17.38 -0.53
C ALA A 139 3.90 -18.66 -0.95
N GLY A 140 3.56 -18.75 -2.21
CA GLY A 140 2.77 -19.83 -2.81
C GLY A 140 1.26 -19.59 -2.82
N ASP A 141 0.73 -18.57 -2.13
CA ASP A 141 -0.70 -18.30 -2.14
C ASP A 141 -1.16 -17.79 -3.52
N ALA A 142 -2.23 -18.41 -4.05
CA ALA A 142 -2.88 -18.01 -5.29
C ALA A 142 -4.03 -17.03 -5.00
N VAL A 143 -4.04 -15.91 -5.71
CA VAL A 143 -5.06 -14.86 -5.60
C VAL A 143 -5.80 -14.75 -6.92
N ASN A 144 -7.10 -14.98 -6.91
CA ASN A 144 -7.93 -14.99 -8.10
C ASN A 144 -9.05 -13.97 -8.00
N ILE A 145 -9.41 -13.38 -9.13
CA ILE A 145 -10.64 -12.60 -9.24
C ILE A 145 -11.81 -13.56 -9.46
N ARG A 146 -12.80 -13.44 -8.59
CA ARG A 146 -14.04 -14.21 -8.68
C ARG A 146 -14.70 -14.00 -10.03
N GLU A 147 -15.23 -15.05 -10.64
CA GLU A 147 -15.81 -15.05 -11.99
C GLU A 147 -16.84 -13.92 -12.17
N LYS A 148 -17.75 -13.75 -11.23
CA LYS A 148 -18.77 -12.68 -11.25
C LYS A 148 -18.16 -11.26 -11.28
N ALA A 149 -16.92 -11.08 -10.82
CA ALA A 149 -16.26 -9.78 -10.75
C ALA A 149 -15.39 -9.49 -11.99
N ARG A 150 -15.02 -10.48 -12.79
CA ARG A 150 -14.15 -10.34 -13.97
C ARG A 150 -14.66 -9.36 -15.03
N LYS A 151 -16.00 -9.22 -15.12
CA LYS A 151 -16.65 -8.29 -16.08
C LYS A 151 -16.59 -6.81 -15.66
N GLN A 152 -16.02 -6.49 -14.49
CA GLN A 152 -15.94 -5.09 -14.01
C GLN A 152 -14.89 -4.32 -14.81
N LEU A 153 -15.30 -3.27 -15.53
CA LEU A 153 -14.43 -2.41 -16.34
C LEU A 153 -13.26 -1.83 -15.53
N ARG A 154 -13.47 -1.49 -14.25
CA ARG A 154 -12.41 -0.96 -13.38
C ARG A 154 -11.25 -1.93 -13.20
N ILE A 155 -11.50 -3.25 -13.15
CA ILE A 155 -10.45 -4.26 -13.02
C ILE A 155 -9.68 -4.36 -14.33
N GLN A 156 -10.37 -4.39 -15.46
CA GLN A 156 -9.76 -4.43 -16.79
C GLN A 156 -8.87 -3.21 -17.02
N SER A 157 -9.38 -2.00 -16.75
CA SER A 157 -8.60 -0.76 -16.84
C SER A 157 -7.40 -0.74 -15.87
N ALA A 158 -7.53 -1.31 -14.67
CA ALA A 158 -6.41 -1.40 -13.74
C ALA A 158 -5.31 -2.33 -14.26
N MET A 159 -5.68 -3.47 -14.87
CA MET A 159 -4.74 -4.42 -15.47
C MET A 159 -4.03 -3.83 -16.69
N GLU A 160 -4.71 -3.03 -17.51
CA GLU A 160 -4.11 -2.29 -18.64
C GLU A 160 -3.02 -1.33 -18.13
N ILE A 161 -3.31 -0.56 -17.07
CA ILE A 161 -2.33 0.33 -16.45
C ILE A 161 -1.15 -0.47 -15.89
N ALA A 162 -1.41 -1.59 -15.21
CA ALA A 162 -0.38 -2.43 -14.63
C ALA A 162 0.54 -3.03 -15.70
N SER A 163 0.01 -3.38 -16.87
CA SER A 163 0.81 -3.90 -17.99
C SER A 163 1.79 -2.84 -18.56
N GLN A 164 1.44 -1.55 -18.47
CA GLN A 164 2.31 -0.44 -18.89
C GLN A 164 3.40 -0.11 -17.86
N VAL A 165 3.04 -0.17 -16.56
CA VAL A 165 3.95 0.18 -15.45
C VAL A 165 4.91 -0.96 -15.12
N GLY A 166 4.52 -2.21 -15.38
CA GLY A 166 5.22 -3.41 -14.98
C GLY A 166 4.74 -3.94 -13.62
N LEU A 167 4.95 -5.24 -13.43
CA LEU A 167 4.62 -5.94 -12.18
C LEU A 167 5.89 -6.22 -11.39
N PRO A 168 5.85 -6.22 -10.05
CA PRO A 168 6.97 -6.62 -9.22
C PRO A 168 7.37 -8.08 -9.46
N GLU A 169 8.66 -8.41 -9.37
CA GLU A 169 9.19 -9.75 -9.64
C GLU A 169 8.69 -10.84 -8.69
N TRP A 170 8.34 -10.45 -7.47
CA TRP A 170 7.85 -11.33 -6.42
C TRP A 170 6.37 -11.75 -6.57
N VAL A 171 5.66 -11.24 -7.61
CA VAL A 171 4.32 -11.70 -8.01
C VAL A 171 4.34 -12.21 -9.45
N GLU A 172 3.52 -13.20 -9.73
CA GLU A 172 3.25 -13.68 -11.07
C GLU A 172 1.76 -13.53 -11.36
N VAL A 173 1.41 -13.01 -12.53
CA VAL A 173 0.01 -12.72 -12.87
C VAL A 173 -0.30 -13.23 -14.27
N ASP A 174 -1.32 -14.07 -14.38
CA ASP A 174 -1.97 -14.44 -15.62
C ASP A 174 -3.13 -13.49 -15.91
N ALA A 175 -2.89 -12.54 -16.80
CA ALA A 175 -3.88 -11.52 -17.15
C ALA A 175 -5.15 -12.13 -17.78
N LYS A 176 -5.02 -13.22 -18.55
CA LYS A 176 -6.16 -13.87 -19.22
C LYS A 176 -7.08 -14.57 -18.23
N LYS A 177 -6.50 -15.24 -17.24
CA LYS A 177 -7.26 -15.90 -16.16
C LYS A 177 -7.66 -14.95 -15.04
N MET A 178 -7.11 -13.72 -15.01
CA MET A 178 -7.25 -12.78 -13.89
C MET A 178 -6.89 -13.43 -12.56
N ALA A 179 -5.77 -14.11 -12.54
CA ALA A 179 -5.23 -14.88 -11.43
C ALA A 179 -3.76 -14.55 -11.23
N GLY A 180 -3.28 -14.61 -10.01
CA GLY A 180 -1.87 -14.39 -9.71
C GLY A 180 -1.41 -15.25 -8.54
N VAL A 181 -0.10 -15.41 -8.43
CA VAL A 181 0.56 -16.16 -7.36
C VAL A 181 1.59 -15.25 -6.70
N LEU A 182 1.63 -15.26 -5.38
CA LEU A 182 2.67 -14.64 -4.58
C LEU A 182 3.88 -15.58 -4.54
N LYS A 183 4.92 -15.33 -5.35
CA LYS A 183 6.11 -16.21 -5.43
C LYS A 183 6.90 -16.21 -4.13
N SER A 184 7.22 -15.01 -3.64
CA SER A 184 7.98 -14.77 -2.42
C SER A 184 7.45 -13.54 -1.69
N LEU A 185 7.84 -13.34 -0.46
CA LEU A 185 7.67 -12.03 0.18
C LEU A 185 8.78 -11.12 -0.36
N PRO A 186 8.49 -9.83 -0.61
CA PRO A 186 9.48 -8.91 -1.15
C PRO A 186 10.65 -8.70 -0.17
N ASP A 187 11.84 -8.55 -0.72
CA ASP A 187 13.01 -8.11 0.01
C ASP A 187 13.02 -6.58 0.15
N ARG A 188 13.94 -6.04 0.96
CA ARG A 188 14.00 -4.60 1.23
C ARG A 188 14.18 -3.78 -0.05
N GLU A 189 14.96 -4.29 -0.99
CA GLU A 189 15.28 -3.64 -2.27
C GLU A 189 14.05 -3.53 -3.20
N ASP A 190 13.13 -4.47 -3.12
CA ASP A 190 11.88 -4.48 -3.90
C ASP A 190 10.84 -3.49 -3.38
N ILE A 191 11.02 -3.01 -2.16
CA ILE A 191 10.10 -2.10 -1.49
C ILE A 191 10.64 -0.68 -1.65
N LEU A 192 9.76 0.25 -1.95
CA LEU A 192 9.99 1.68 -2.19
C LEU A 192 11.27 2.23 -1.53
N PRO A 193 12.28 2.66 -2.31
CA PRO A 193 13.57 3.10 -1.79
C PRO A 193 13.49 4.34 -0.90
N ASP A 194 12.49 5.21 -1.12
CA ASP A 194 12.30 6.48 -0.42
C ASP A 194 11.80 6.35 1.03
N ILE A 195 11.64 5.13 1.53
CA ILE A 195 11.15 4.88 2.89
C ILE A 195 12.34 4.57 3.80
N ASN A 196 12.45 5.32 4.90
CA ASN A 196 13.40 5.02 5.96
C ASN A 196 12.67 4.37 7.15
N GLU A 197 12.60 3.04 7.15
CA GLU A 197 11.96 2.25 8.19
C GLU A 197 12.63 2.38 9.56
N ASN A 198 13.93 2.72 9.60
CA ASN A 198 14.66 2.88 10.86
C ASN A 198 14.09 4.05 11.68
N LEU A 199 13.74 5.17 11.04
CA LEU A 199 13.09 6.30 11.70
C LEU A 199 11.74 5.90 12.33
N VAL A 200 11.02 4.96 11.69
CA VAL A 200 9.76 4.44 12.22
C VAL A 200 10.00 3.55 13.44
N VAL A 201 11.03 2.71 13.39
CA VAL A 201 11.42 1.84 14.50
C VAL A 201 11.86 2.69 15.70
N GLU A 202 12.71 3.69 15.49
CA GLU A 202 13.16 4.63 16.53
C GLU A 202 12.00 5.36 17.21
N LEU A 203 10.99 5.78 16.43
CA LEU A 203 9.81 6.45 17.00
C LEU A 203 9.03 5.57 17.99
N TYR A 204 8.92 4.27 17.68
CA TYR A 204 8.14 3.35 18.51
C TYR A 204 8.94 2.68 19.63
N SER A 205 10.27 2.76 19.60
CA SER A 205 11.17 2.23 20.64
C SER A 205 11.38 3.18 21.81
N LYS A 206 10.86 4.41 21.71
CA LYS A 206 10.87 5.42 22.79
C LYS A 206 9.79 5.22 23.82
#